data_73270675d3145ba7ff80a2adf0b0eb39
#
_entry.id   73270675d3145ba7ff80a2adf0b0eb39
#
_cell.length_a   1.000
_cell.length_b   1.000
_cell.length_c   1.000
_cell.angle_alpha   90.00
_cell.angle_beta   90.00
_cell.angle_gamma   90.00
#
_symmetry.space_group_name_H-M   'P 1'
#
loop_
_entity.id
_entity.type
_entity.pdbx_description
1 polymer ?
#
loop_
_entity_poly.entity_id
_entity_poly.type
_entity_poly.pdbx_seq_one_letter_code
_entity_poly.pdbx_strand_id
1 'polypeptide(L)'
;LLAALFEELCEEHLEQPVFIIDHPVEISPLAKQKPTDPRFTERFELYIGGMEIANAFSELNDPDVQAERFLQQLAAREAGDGEAHRFDADYVRALEHAMPPAGGEGVGIDRLTMIFADRASIRDVILFPLLRPERADAAFEPATQPATDAAGGDADGGDPAPGVVGGDVVGPK
;
A
#
# COMPACT_ATOMS: atom_id res chain seq x y z
N LEU A 1 18.06 -3.51 11.92
CA LEU A 1 19.23 -4.24 11.41
C LEU A 1 18.97 -5.76 11.31
N LEU A 2 18.51 -6.44 12.40
CA LEU A 2 18.28 -7.90 12.37
C LEU A 2 17.25 -8.31 11.31
N ALA A 3 16.10 -7.62 11.26
CA ALA A 3 15.07 -7.86 10.27
C ALA A 3 15.57 -7.65 8.84
N ALA A 4 16.22 -6.53 8.56
CA ALA A 4 16.78 -6.25 7.24
C ALA A 4 17.85 -7.30 6.80
N LEU A 5 18.62 -7.84 7.76
CA LEU A 5 19.54 -8.94 7.45
C LEU A 5 18.79 -10.24 7.14
N PHE A 6 17.69 -10.51 7.82
CA PHE A 6 16.87 -11.68 7.54
C PHE A 6 16.22 -11.59 6.15
N GLU A 7 15.63 -10.46 5.83
CA GLU A 7 15.00 -10.19 4.52
C GLU A 7 16.02 -10.36 3.38
N GLU A 8 17.22 -9.75 3.53
CA GLU A 8 18.27 -9.78 2.49
C GLU A 8 18.93 -11.16 2.32
N LEU A 9 19.12 -11.91 3.42
CA LEU A 9 19.97 -13.09 3.39
C LEU A 9 19.22 -14.42 3.51
N CYS A 10 17.99 -14.41 4.00
CA CYS A 10 17.30 -15.64 4.37
C CYS A 10 15.95 -15.82 3.65
N GLU A 11 15.19 -14.75 3.47
CA GLU A 11 13.80 -14.84 3.04
C GLU A 11 13.62 -15.57 1.71
N GLU A 12 14.41 -15.21 0.69
CA GLU A 12 14.35 -15.84 -0.64
C GLU A 12 14.71 -17.34 -0.66
N HIS A 13 15.33 -17.83 0.42
CA HIS A 13 15.75 -19.23 0.54
C HIS A 13 14.74 -20.10 1.29
N LEU A 14 13.62 -19.53 1.73
CA LEU A 14 12.58 -20.23 2.47
C LEU A 14 11.61 -20.97 1.54
N GLU A 15 12.10 -21.99 0.84
CA GLU A 15 11.29 -22.76 -0.14
C GLU A 15 10.21 -23.61 0.54
N GLN A 16 10.56 -24.28 1.63
CA GLN A 16 9.63 -25.15 2.38
C GLN A 16 8.79 -24.36 3.36
N PRO A 17 7.57 -24.82 3.69
CA PRO A 17 6.76 -24.16 4.70
C PRO A 17 7.52 -24.02 6.03
N VAL A 18 7.69 -22.80 6.50
CA VAL A 18 8.41 -22.50 7.73
C VAL A 18 7.75 -21.34 8.48
N PHE A 19 7.69 -21.47 9.81
CA PHE A 19 7.28 -20.38 10.69
C PHE A 19 8.53 -19.65 11.20
N ILE A 20 8.60 -18.36 10.93
CA ILE A 20 9.57 -17.46 11.55
C ILE A 20 8.91 -16.88 12.80
N ILE A 21 9.51 -17.08 13.94
CA ILE A 21 8.97 -16.69 15.24
C ILE A 21 9.88 -15.66 15.93
N ASP A 22 9.39 -15.05 17.00
CA ASP A 22 10.21 -14.18 17.84
C ASP A 22 10.72 -12.93 17.13
N HIS A 23 9.80 -12.21 16.49
CA HIS A 23 10.12 -10.96 15.82
C HIS A 23 10.53 -9.87 16.84
N PRO A 24 11.55 -9.03 16.49
CA PRO A 24 11.94 -7.91 17.33
C PRO A 24 10.77 -6.95 17.60
N VAL A 25 10.79 -6.40 18.80
CA VAL A 25 9.76 -5.46 19.27
C VAL A 25 9.69 -4.19 18.43
N GLU A 26 10.81 -3.73 17.90
CA GLU A 26 10.93 -2.51 17.11
C GLU A 26 10.15 -2.57 15.78
N ILE A 27 10.04 -3.77 15.20
CA ILE A 27 9.29 -4.00 13.95
C ILE A 27 7.90 -4.60 14.19
N SER A 28 7.47 -4.68 15.44
CA SER A 28 6.20 -5.31 15.83
C SER A 28 5.43 -4.44 16.83
N PRO A 29 5.07 -3.19 16.45
CA PRO A 29 4.52 -2.21 17.40
C PRO A 29 3.15 -2.56 17.97
N LEU A 30 2.40 -3.46 17.32
CA LEU A 30 1.06 -3.88 17.73
C LEU A 30 1.05 -5.23 18.45
N ALA A 31 2.20 -5.91 18.48
CA ALA A 31 2.30 -7.24 19.06
C ALA A 31 2.74 -7.20 20.53
N LYS A 32 2.21 -8.14 21.32
CA LYS A 32 2.57 -8.30 22.72
C LYS A 32 3.98 -8.83 22.88
N GLN A 33 4.73 -8.27 23.83
CA GLN A 33 6.06 -8.76 24.18
C GLN A 33 6.02 -10.15 24.80
N LYS A 34 7.04 -10.94 24.54
CA LYS A 34 7.23 -12.22 25.23
C LYS A 34 7.56 -11.99 26.70
N PRO A 35 6.88 -12.66 27.63
CA PRO A 35 7.18 -12.55 29.05
C PRO A 35 8.59 -13.02 29.40
N THR A 36 9.15 -13.95 28.63
CA THR A 36 10.46 -14.56 28.86
C THR A 36 11.64 -13.74 28.30
N ASP A 37 11.38 -12.95 27.26
CA ASP A 37 12.39 -12.05 26.66
C ASP A 37 11.70 -10.83 26.02
N PRO A 38 11.71 -9.68 26.69
CA PRO A 38 11.00 -8.49 26.24
C PRO A 38 11.58 -7.83 24.99
N ARG A 39 12.69 -8.31 24.46
CA ARG A 39 13.24 -7.83 23.17
C ARG A 39 12.45 -8.36 21.98
N PHE A 40 11.67 -9.44 22.20
CA PHE A 40 10.89 -10.11 21.16
C PHE A 40 9.40 -10.08 21.46
N THR A 41 8.61 -10.30 20.42
CA THR A 41 7.15 -10.35 20.48
C THR A 41 6.63 -11.77 20.30
N GLU A 42 5.41 -12.00 20.79
CA GLU A 42 4.62 -13.22 20.51
C GLU A 42 4.02 -13.10 19.11
N ARG A 43 4.88 -13.16 18.07
CA ARG A 43 4.54 -13.02 16.65
C ARG A 43 5.18 -14.12 15.84
N PHE A 44 4.47 -14.58 14.83
CA PHE A 44 5.05 -15.42 13.79
C PHE A 44 4.63 -14.94 12.40
N GLU A 45 5.42 -15.28 11.43
CA GLU A 45 5.11 -15.21 10.01
C GLU A 45 5.31 -16.58 9.39
N LEU A 46 4.38 -16.99 8.51
CA LEU A 46 4.48 -18.21 7.73
C LEU A 46 4.99 -17.90 6.35
N TYR A 47 6.11 -18.51 5.99
CA TYR A 47 6.69 -18.45 4.65
C TYR A 47 6.50 -19.77 3.92
N ILE A 48 6.18 -19.70 2.62
CA ILE A 48 6.11 -20.84 1.70
C ILE A 48 6.62 -20.38 0.33
N GLY A 49 7.64 -21.05 -0.20
CA GLY A 49 8.16 -20.73 -1.53
C GLY A 49 8.73 -19.31 -1.63
N GLY A 50 9.40 -18.82 -0.59
CA GLY A 50 9.97 -17.47 -0.51
C GLY A 50 8.92 -16.35 -0.37
N MET A 51 7.67 -16.69 -0.07
CA MET A 51 6.59 -15.70 0.12
C MET A 51 6.02 -15.78 1.52
N GLU A 52 5.85 -14.63 2.18
CA GLU A 52 5.03 -14.53 3.38
C GLU A 52 3.56 -14.82 3.05
N ILE A 53 3.00 -15.86 3.66
CA ILE A 53 1.63 -16.31 3.45
C ILE A 53 0.71 -15.88 4.57
N ALA A 54 1.20 -15.87 5.80
CA ALA A 54 0.42 -15.43 6.96
C ALA A 54 1.31 -14.74 7.98
N ASN A 55 0.68 -13.84 8.76
CA ASN A 55 1.28 -13.13 9.87
C ASN A 55 0.28 -13.13 11.03
N ALA A 56 0.72 -13.50 12.21
CA ALA A 56 -0.12 -13.55 13.38
C ALA A 56 0.65 -13.19 14.66
N PHE A 57 -0.06 -12.62 15.63
CA PHE A 57 0.54 -12.26 16.91
C PHE A 57 -0.50 -12.20 18.02
N SER A 58 -0.01 -12.31 19.27
CA SER A 58 -0.78 -11.90 20.44
C SER A 58 -0.93 -10.38 20.40
N GLU A 59 -2.17 -9.91 20.41
CA GLU A 59 -2.48 -8.49 20.34
C GLU A 59 -1.99 -7.75 21.58
N LEU A 60 -1.32 -6.61 21.38
CA LEU A 60 -0.98 -5.71 22.48
C LEU A 60 -2.27 -5.04 22.97
N ASN A 61 -2.68 -5.37 24.19
CA ASN A 61 -3.93 -4.91 24.78
C ASN A 61 -3.75 -3.96 25.97
N ASP A 62 -2.54 -3.47 26.19
CA ASP A 62 -2.22 -2.45 27.19
C ASP A 62 -2.14 -1.07 26.51
N PRO A 63 -3.07 -0.12 26.82
CA PRO A 63 -3.12 1.18 26.16
C PRO A 63 -1.89 2.04 26.44
N ASP A 64 -1.29 1.96 27.62
CA ASP A 64 -0.13 2.77 27.98
C ASP A 64 1.11 2.31 27.19
N VAL A 65 1.32 0.99 27.14
CA VAL A 65 2.39 0.40 26.34
C VAL A 65 2.18 0.69 24.84
N GLN A 66 0.95 0.62 24.35
CA GLN A 66 0.65 0.92 22.95
C GLN A 66 0.93 2.38 22.60
N ALA A 67 0.56 3.32 23.47
CA ALA A 67 0.86 4.74 23.27
C ALA A 67 2.37 4.99 23.21
N GLU A 68 3.16 4.36 24.10
CA GLU A 68 4.62 4.44 24.07
C GLU A 68 5.20 3.89 22.76
N ARG A 69 4.70 2.75 22.26
CA ARG A 69 5.13 2.18 20.98
C ARG A 69 4.85 3.11 19.80
N PHE A 70 3.68 3.73 19.75
CA PHE A 70 3.36 4.70 18.71
C PHE A 70 4.25 5.94 18.77
N LEU A 71 4.63 6.42 19.95
CA LEU A 71 5.60 7.51 20.07
C LEU A 71 6.98 7.12 19.56
N GLN A 72 7.43 5.90 19.83
CA GLN A 72 8.70 5.37 19.28
C GLN A 72 8.65 5.28 17.75
N GLN A 73 7.55 4.79 17.19
CA GLN A 73 7.32 4.73 15.74
C GLN A 73 7.29 6.14 15.12
N LEU A 74 6.67 7.10 15.77
CA LEU A 74 6.64 8.49 15.30
C LEU A 74 8.06 9.08 15.24
N ALA A 75 8.88 8.86 16.25
CA ALA A 75 10.27 9.29 16.27
C ALA A 75 11.12 8.61 15.15
N ALA A 76 10.91 7.32 14.89
CA ALA A 76 11.55 6.61 13.78
C ALA A 76 11.14 7.20 12.44
N ARG A 77 9.85 7.53 12.26
CA ARG A 77 9.32 8.17 11.05
C ARG A 77 9.92 9.55 10.81
N GLU A 78 10.06 10.37 11.85
CA GLU A 78 10.72 11.67 11.77
C GLU A 78 12.22 11.55 11.44
N ALA A 79 12.85 10.44 11.82
CA ALA A 79 14.22 10.10 11.45
C ALA A 79 14.37 9.55 10.01
N GLY A 80 13.26 9.38 9.26
CA GLY A 80 13.26 8.99 7.85
C GLY A 80 12.76 7.57 7.56
N ASP A 81 12.24 6.84 8.55
CA ASP A 81 11.60 5.55 8.34
C ASP A 81 10.20 5.74 7.76
N GLY A 82 10.06 5.48 6.45
CA GLY A 82 8.81 5.64 5.71
C GLY A 82 7.73 4.61 6.07
N GLU A 83 8.10 3.49 6.66
CA GLU A 83 7.20 2.38 7.03
C GLU A 83 6.67 2.51 8.46
N ALA A 84 7.32 3.35 9.29
CA ALA A 84 6.91 3.55 10.67
C ALA A 84 5.49 4.11 10.79
N HIS A 85 4.74 3.60 11.75
CA HIS A 85 3.35 3.96 12.00
C HIS A 85 3.22 5.42 12.48
N ARG A 86 2.05 6.00 12.19
CA ARG A 86 1.63 7.27 12.81
C ARG A 86 1.02 7.00 14.17
N PHE A 87 1.00 8.02 15.03
CA PHE A 87 0.27 7.92 16.29
C PHE A 87 -1.24 7.90 16.02
N ASP A 88 -1.91 6.85 16.50
CA ASP A 88 -3.35 6.67 16.40
C ASP A 88 -4.00 6.80 17.80
N ALA A 89 -4.50 8.00 18.09
CA ALA A 89 -5.14 8.29 19.38
C ALA A 89 -6.48 7.58 19.54
N ASP A 90 -7.21 7.32 18.46
CA ASP A 90 -8.49 6.64 18.52
C ASP A 90 -8.29 5.15 18.80
N TYR A 91 -7.24 4.55 18.27
CA TYR A 91 -6.86 3.18 18.57
C TYR A 91 -6.48 3.02 20.07
N VAL A 92 -5.62 3.90 20.61
CA VAL A 92 -5.26 3.87 22.04
C VAL A 92 -6.51 4.02 22.91
N ARG A 93 -7.37 4.98 22.59
CA ARG A 93 -8.63 5.17 23.32
C ARG A 93 -9.55 3.95 23.25
N ALA A 94 -9.56 3.23 22.13
CA ALA A 94 -10.32 1.97 22.02
C ALA A 94 -9.76 0.90 22.96
N LEU A 95 -8.45 0.79 23.12
CA LEU A 95 -7.82 -0.15 24.06
C LEU A 95 -8.16 0.17 25.53
N GLU A 96 -8.33 1.46 25.89
CA GLU A 96 -8.76 1.89 27.24
C GLU A 96 -10.12 1.31 27.66
N HIS A 97 -10.94 0.84 26.70
CA HIS A 97 -12.21 0.16 26.95
C HIS A 97 -12.05 -1.34 27.29
N ALA A 98 -10.84 -1.74 27.69
CA ALA A 98 -10.50 -3.06 28.17
C ALA A 98 -10.61 -4.17 27.10
N MET A 99 -9.77 -4.12 26.08
CA MET A 99 -9.59 -5.22 25.14
C MET A 99 -9.13 -6.49 25.87
N PRO A 100 -9.86 -7.62 25.77
CA PRO A 100 -9.43 -8.86 26.37
C PRO A 100 -8.20 -9.43 25.66
N PRO A 101 -7.46 -10.37 26.27
CA PRO A 101 -6.42 -11.10 25.56
C PRO A 101 -6.96 -11.71 24.28
N ALA A 102 -6.31 -11.42 23.17
CA ALA A 102 -6.71 -11.84 21.84
C ALA A 102 -5.47 -12.18 20.99
N GLY A 103 -5.64 -13.03 19.98
CA GLY A 103 -4.70 -13.26 18.92
C GLY A 103 -5.30 -12.79 17.61
N GLY A 104 -4.51 -12.07 16.81
CA GLY A 104 -4.85 -11.66 15.46
C GLY A 104 -4.08 -12.47 14.43
N GLU A 105 -4.71 -12.77 13.30
CA GLU A 105 -4.07 -13.45 12.18
C GLU A 105 -4.50 -12.84 10.85
N GLY A 106 -3.52 -12.59 9.97
CA GLY A 106 -3.73 -12.23 8.59
C GLY A 106 -3.21 -13.33 7.67
N VAL A 107 -4.06 -13.80 6.74
CA VAL A 107 -3.67 -14.78 5.71
C VAL A 107 -3.80 -14.14 4.34
N GLY A 108 -2.72 -14.14 3.57
CA GLY A 108 -2.68 -13.66 2.19
C GLY A 108 -3.37 -14.62 1.25
N ILE A 109 -4.68 -14.53 1.09
CA ILE A 109 -5.49 -15.44 0.28
C ILE A 109 -5.02 -15.48 -1.18
N ASP A 110 -4.64 -14.34 -1.74
CA ASP A 110 -4.13 -14.29 -3.12
C ASP A 110 -2.81 -15.05 -3.24
N ARG A 111 -1.86 -14.87 -2.31
CA ARG A 111 -0.60 -15.61 -2.28
C ARG A 111 -0.82 -17.11 -2.07
N LEU A 112 -1.74 -17.47 -1.18
CA LEU A 112 -2.13 -18.86 -0.98
C LEU A 112 -2.74 -19.46 -2.25
N THR A 113 -3.56 -18.70 -2.96
CA THR A 113 -4.15 -19.11 -4.24
C THR A 113 -3.07 -19.28 -5.31
N MET A 114 -2.04 -18.42 -5.35
CA MET A 114 -0.90 -18.59 -6.26
C MET A 114 -0.23 -19.94 -6.07
N ILE A 115 -0.01 -20.37 -4.82
CA ILE A 115 0.59 -21.66 -4.51
C ILE A 115 -0.28 -22.81 -5.02
N PHE A 116 -1.57 -22.82 -4.70
CA PHE A 116 -2.48 -23.90 -5.11
C PHE A 116 -2.71 -23.95 -6.63
N ALA A 117 -2.67 -22.80 -7.30
CA ALA A 117 -2.88 -22.69 -8.74
C ALA A 117 -1.56 -22.81 -9.55
N ASP A 118 -0.42 -22.98 -8.88
CA ASP A 118 0.92 -22.99 -9.50
C ASP A 118 1.13 -21.75 -10.39
N ARG A 119 0.96 -20.56 -9.81
CA ARG A 119 1.11 -19.27 -10.49
C ARG A 119 2.18 -18.42 -9.83
N ALA A 120 3.10 -17.91 -10.66
CA ALA A 120 4.19 -17.06 -10.20
C ALA A 120 3.80 -15.58 -10.01
N SER A 121 2.65 -15.16 -10.55
CA SER A 121 2.19 -13.77 -10.47
C SER A 121 0.83 -13.66 -9.80
N ILE A 122 0.72 -12.72 -8.85
CA ILE A 122 -0.55 -12.40 -8.18
C ILE A 122 -1.64 -11.93 -9.18
N ARG A 123 -1.25 -11.35 -10.32
CA ARG A 123 -2.18 -10.93 -11.37
C ARG A 123 -2.92 -12.09 -12.01
N ASP A 124 -2.34 -13.29 -11.95
CA ASP A 124 -2.94 -14.50 -12.56
C ASP A 124 -4.07 -15.07 -11.68
N VAL A 125 -4.16 -14.66 -10.42
CA VAL A 125 -5.15 -15.15 -9.45
C VAL A 125 -6.18 -14.10 -9.05
N ILE A 126 -5.93 -12.81 -9.33
CA ILE A 126 -6.88 -11.72 -9.09
C ILE A 126 -7.76 -11.56 -10.33
N LEU A 127 -9.09 -11.66 -10.17
CA LEU A 127 -10.06 -11.57 -11.28
C LEU A 127 -10.02 -10.20 -11.99
N PHE A 128 -9.83 -9.12 -11.25
CA PHE A 128 -9.81 -7.74 -11.76
C PHE A 128 -8.60 -6.99 -11.17
N PRO A 129 -7.37 -7.29 -11.63
CA PRO A 129 -6.18 -6.63 -11.10
C PRO A 129 -6.19 -5.14 -11.49
N LEU A 130 -5.80 -4.28 -10.55
CA LEU A 130 -5.58 -2.86 -10.85
C LEU A 130 -4.37 -2.74 -11.78
N LEU A 131 -4.62 -2.25 -12.97
CA LEU A 131 -3.58 -1.95 -13.95
C LEU A 131 -3.18 -0.48 -13.84
N ARG A 132 -1.95 -0.18 -14.30
CA ARG A 132 -1.52 1.22 -14.43
C ARG A 132 -2.46 1.91 -15.43
N PRO A 133 -3.01 3.09 -15.12
CA PRO A 133 -3.80 3.86 -16.09
C PRO A 133 -3.03 4.04 -17.39
N GLU A 134 -3.67 3.76 -18.54
CA GLU A 134 -3.14 4.13 -19.83
C GLU A 134 -3.00 5.66 -19.88
N ARG A 135 -1.87 6.14 -20.44
CA ARG A 135 -1.71 7.58 -20.64
C ARG A 135 -2.75 8.02 -21.66
N ALA A 136 -3.51 9.04 -21.32
CA ALA A 136 -4.56 9.61 -22.18
C ALA A 136 -3.98 10.11 -23.55
N ASP A 137 -2.69 10.33 -23.63
CA ASP A 137 -1.98 10.82 -24.81
C ASP A 137 -1.79 9.74 -25.91
N ALA A 138 -2.11 8.47 -25.60
CA ALA A 138 -2.08 7.37 -26.57
C ALA A 138 -3.47 7.05 -27.16
N ALA A 139 -4.52 7.82 -26.79
CA ALA A 139 -5.86 7.59 -27.23
C ALA A 139 -6.18 8.43 -28.47
N PHE A 140 -6.27 7.73 -29.58
CA PHE A 140 -7.09 8.12 -30.72
C PHE A 140 -6.53 9.27 -31.58
N GLU A 141 -5.54 9.01 -32.46
CA GLU A 141 -5.50 9.70 -33.74
C GLU A 141 -6.71 9.20 -34.56
N PRO A 142 -7.72 10.05 -34.84
CA PRO A 142 -8.77 9.67 -35.78
C PRO A 142 -8.11 9.44 -37.14
N ALA A 143 -8.36 8.28 -37.73
CA ALA A 143 -7.90 7.97 -39.07
C ALA A 143 -8.24 9.16 -39.98
N THR A 144 -7.24 9.82 -40.50
CA THR A 144 -7.35 10.87 -41.56
C THR A 144 -8.18 10.27 -42.68
N GLN A 145 -9.39 10.80 -42.86
CA GLN A 145 -10.18 10.49 -44.04
C GLN A 145 -9.39 10.92 -45.30
N PRO A 146 -9.38 10.09 -46.32
CA PRO A 146 -8.71 10.49 -47.57
C PRO A 146 -9.42 11.72 -48.11
N ALA A 147 -8.64 12.73 -48.49
CA ALA A 147 -9.08 13.95 -49.14
C ALA A 147 -9.89 13.57 -50.38
N THR A 148 -11.18 13.87 -50.40
CA THR A 148 -11.96 13.91 -51.63
C THR A 148 -11.61 15.18 -52.36
N ASP A 149 -10.87 15.06 -53.44
CA ASP A 149 -10.74 16.09 -54.47
C ASP A 149 -12.13 16.45 -54.98
N ALA A 150 -12.57 17.67 -54.72
CA ALA A 150 -13.66 18.28 -55.47
C ALA A 150 -13.29 19.72 -55.77
N ALA A 151 -13.09 19.94 -57.03
CA ALA A 151 -12.80 21.19 -57.64
C ALA A 151 -13.96 22.20 -57.61
N GLY A 152 -13.63 23.46 -57.54
CA GLY A 152 -14.32 24.51 -58.28
C GLY A 152 -15.28 25.39 -57.52
N GLY A 153 -15.08 26.68 -57.60
CA GLY A 153 -16.18 27.66 -57.58
C GLY A 153 -15.94 28.89 -56.69
N ASP A 154 -15.44 29.86 -57.31
CA ASP A 154 -15.45 31.31 -57.15
C ASP A 154 -16.39 32.01 -56.14
N ALA A 155 -15.80 33.06 -55.59
CA ALA A 155 -16.29 34.47 -55.49
C ALA A 155 -17.05 34.92 -54.23
N ASP A 156 -16.48 35.91 -53.69
CA ASP A 156 -17.03 37.23 -53.35
C ASP A 156 -17.42 37.56 -51.90
N GLY A 157 -16.69 38.52 -51.40
CA GLY A 157 -17.18 39.79 -50.82
C GLY A 157 -17.66 39.80 -49.36
N GLY A 158 -16.95 40.57 -48.55
CA GLY A 158 -17.58 41.23 -47.45
C GLY A 158 -16.80 41.26 -46.12
N ASP A 159 -16.08 42.31 -45.94
CA ASP A 159 -15.52 42.90 -44.74
C ASP A 159 -16.62 43.63 -43.89
N PRO A 160 -16.35 44.25 -42.73
CA PRO A 160 -15.68 43.81 -41.49
C PRO A 160 -16.49 44.15 -40.20
N ALA A 161 -15.95 43.71 -39.08
CA ALA A 161 -15.90 44.27 -37.70
C ALA A 161 -17.20 44.73 -36.98
N PRO A 162 -17.16 45.10 -35.68
CA PRO A 162 -16.16 44.96 -34.61
C PRO A 162 -16.71 44.54 -33.23
N GLY A 163 -15.78 44.13 -32.34
CA GLY A 163 -15.70 44.57 -30.94
C GLY A 163 -16.76 44.18 -29.90
N VAL A 164 -16.26 43.80 -28.75
CA VAL A 164 -16.53 44.20 -27.36
C VAL A 164 -15.84 43.18 -26.43
N VAL A 165 -14.76 43.53 -25.83
CA VAL A 165 -14.42 44.04 -24.48
C VAL A 165 -15.22 43.40 -23.31
N GLY A 166 -14.44 42.83 -22.38
CA GLY A 166 -14.72 42.98 -20.97
C GLY A 166 -15.05 41.76 -20.18
N GLY A 167 -14.27 41.54 -19.12
CA GLY A 167 -14.80 41.03 -17.89
C GLY A 167 -13.87 40.12 -17.08
N ASP A 168 -12.92 40.72 -16.39
CA ASP A 168 -12.28 40.14 -15.18
C ASP A 168 -13.34 39.77 -14.15
N VAL A 169 -13.16 38.62 -13.49
CA VAL A 169 -13.61 38.44 -12.11
C VAL A 169 -12.58 37.64 -11.31
N VAL A 170 -12.07 38.36 -10.34
CA VAL A 170 -11.18 38.02 -9.24
C VAL A 170 -11.88 37.21 -8.16
N GLY A 171 -11.19 36.26 -7.55
CA GLY A 171 -11.02 35.83 -6.21
C GLY A 171 -12.24 35.27 -5.44
N PRO A 172 -12.15 34.92 -4.16
CA PRO A 172 -11.02 34.93 -3.21
C PRO A 172 -10.83 33.66 -2.39
N LYS A 173 -9.70 33.64 -1.74
CA LYS A 173 -9.26 33.01 -0.46
C LYS A 173 -9.54 31.55 -0.21
#